data_2ce4a1e967b5f2820e21f10a40bf1306
#
_entry.id   2ce4a1e967b5f2820e21f10a40bf1306
#
_cell.length_a   1.000
_cell.length_b   1.000
_cell.length_c   1.000
_cell.angle_alpha   90.00
_cell.angle_beta   90.00
_cell.angle_gamma   90.00
#
_symmetry.space_group_name_H-M   'P 1'
#
loop_
_entity.id
_entity.type
_entity.pdbx_description
1 polymer ?
#
loop_
_entity_poly.entity_id
_entity_poly.type
_entity_poly.pdbx_seq_one_letter_code
_entity_poly.pdbx_strand_id
1 'polypeptide(L)'
;SDSNDPRYLLLDEPTANLDLSYEVKLLNIIKNKAELGYGVLLIIHDINLAAKFSNKIALFNEGSLFAFGAPEEVLKSEILSEVYQIPIDVDNNLLTIKYY
;
A
#
# COMPACT_ATOMS: atom_id res chain seq x y z
N SER A 1 17.82 12.53 18.45
CA SER A 1 18.28 11.24 17.96
C SER A 1 19.42 11.42 16.97
N ASP A 2 20.27 10.44 16.91
CA ASP A 2 21.42 10.43 16.00
C ASP A 2 20.94 10.23 14.57
N SER A 3 21.46 11.04 13.63
CA SER A 3 21.10 10.93 12.21
C SER A 3 21.53 9.61 11.57
N ASN A 4 22.41 8.87 12.22
CA ASN A 4 22.90 7.58 11.73
C ASN A 4 22.05 6.41 12.21
N ASP A 5 21.15 6.64 13.15
CA ASP A 5 20.28 5.58 13.65
C ASP A 5 19.15 5.33 12.67
N PRO A 6 18.89 4.06 12.32
CA PRO A 6 17.74 3.75 11.47
C PRO A 6 16.43 4.05 12.22
N ARG A 7 15.46 4.54 11.48
CA ARG A 7 14.15 4.87 12.02
C ARG A 7 13.09 4.14 11.26
N TYR A 8 12.19 3.50 11.99
CA TYR A 8 11.14 2.69 11.40
C TYR A 8 9.79 3.07 12.00
N LEU A 9 8.78 3.06 11.15
CA LEU A 9 7.39 3.26 11.56
C LEU A 9 6.61 2.03 11.12
N LEU A 10 5.84 1.46 12.05
CA LEU A 10 4.91 0.39 11.76
C LEU A 10 3.51 0.90 12.07
N LEU A 11 2.67 1.00 11.05
CA LEU A 11 1.34 1.57 11.17
C LEU A 11 0.31 0.57 10.66
N ASP A 12 -0.65 0.23 11.52
CA ASP A 12 -1.70 -0.73 11.21
C ASP A 12 -3.00 0.00 10.97
N GLU A 13 -3.39 0.11 9.70
CA GLU A 13 -4.61 0.79 9.26
C GLU A 13 -4.79 2.16 9.89
N PRO A 14 -3.78 3.06 9.76
CA PRO A 14 -3.86 4.36 10.42
C PRO A 14 -4.96 5.26 9.87
N THR A 15 -5.51 4.92 8.70
CA THR A 15 -6.56 5.71 8.06
C THR A 15 -7.96 5.16 8.32
N ALA A 16 -8.08 4.08 9.10
CA ALA A 16 -9.39 3.51 9.41
C ALA A 16 -10.27 4.55 10.11
N ASN A 17 -11.51 4.66 9.69
CA ASN A 17 -12.50 5.58 10.25
C ASN A 17 -12.22 7.07 10.00
N LEU A 18 -11.30 7.40 9.12
CA LEU A 18 -11.05 8.79 8.73
C LEU A 18 -11.82 9.15 7.47
N ASP A 19 -12.22 10.42 7.36
CA ASP A 19 -12.75 10.96 6.12
C ASP A 19 -11.66 10.92 5.04
N LEU A 20 -12.08 10.86 3.79
CA LEU A 20 -11.14 10.78 2.66
C LEU A 20 -10.10 11.90 2.70
N SER A 21 -10.51 13.12 3.01
CA SER A 21 -9.57 14.24 3.01
C SER A 21 -8.51 14.09 4.11
N TYR A 22 -8.90 13.61 5.30
CA TYR A 22 -7.94 13.35 6.37
C TYR A 22 -7.08 12.14 6.08
N GLU A 23 -7.65 11.14 5.45
CA GLU A 23 -6.93 9.94 5.03
C GLU A 23 -5.79 10.30 4.09
N VAL A 24 -6.07 11.08 3.06
CA VAL A 24 -5.06 11.51 2.08
C VAL A 24 -4.00 12.39 2.76
N LYS A 25 -4.40 13.28 3.65
CA LYS A 25 -3.44 14.13 4.39
C LYS A 25 -2.49 13.29 5.24
N LEU A 26 -3.03 12.30 5.94
CA LEU A 26 -2.20 11.43 6.77
C LEU A 26 -1.23 10.61 5.92
N LEU A 27 -1.71 10.05 4.82
CA LEU A 27 -0.86 9.27 3.93
C LEU A 27 0.26 10.11 3.30
N ASN A 28 -0.02 11.37 2.99
CA ASN A 28 1.03 12.28 2.51
C ASN A 28 2.07 12.57 3.58
N ILE A 29 1.67 12.70 4.83
CA ILE A 29 2.61 12.88 5.95
C ILE A 29 3.50 11.65 6.07
N ILE A 30 2.91 10.46 5.99
CA ILE A 30 3.65 9.20 6.07
C ILE A 30 4.63 9.08 4.90
N LYS A 31 4.20 9.43 3.69
CA LYS A 31 5.05 9.39 2.50
C LYS A 31 6.25 10.33 2.67
N ASN A 32 6.01 11.52 3.21
CA ASN A 32 7.10 12.49 3.46
C ASN A 32 8.12 11.93 4.45
N LYS A 33 7.67 11.20 5.47
CA LYS A 33 8.58 10.53 6.41
C LYS A 33 9.46 9.51 5.69
N ALA A 34 8.86 8.72 4.80
CA ALA A 34 9.62 7.75 4.02
C ALA A 34 10.67 8.43 3.15
N GLU A 35 10.34 9.56 2.54
CA GLU A 35 11.28 10.35 1.73
C GLU A 35 12.42 10.94 2.56
N LEU A 36 12.20 11.15 3.86
CA LEU A 36 13.22 11.61 4.78
C LEU A 36 14.11 10.47 5.32
N GLY A 37 13.93 9.26 4.83
CA GLY A 37 14.76 8.12 5.20
C GLY A 37 14.17 7.19 6.25
N TYR A 38 12.94 7.42 6.70
CA TYR A 38 12.27 6.47 7.59
C TYR A 38 11.90 5.21 6.82
N GLY A 39 12.10 4.05 7.45
CA GLY A 39 11.52 2.82 6.96
C GLY A 39 10.07 2.77 7.42
N VAL A 40 9.13 2.70 6.49
CA VAL A 40 7.70 2.69 6.83
C VAL A 40 7.06 1.41 6.33
N LEU A 41 6.45 0.68 7.26
CA LEU A 41 5.59 -0.45 6.94
C LEU A 41 4.16 -0.06 7.29
N LEU A 42 3.30 -0.05 6.29
CA LEU A 42 1.94 0.41 6.40
C LEU A 42 0.99 -0.72 6.01
N ILE A 43 0.11 -1.08 6.93
CA ILE A 43 -0.92 -2.08 6.66
C ILE A 43 -2.19 -1.34 6.25
N ILE A 44 -2.69 -1.64 5.05
CA ILE A 44 -3.82 -0.92 4.50
C ILE A 44 -4.66 -1.90 3.67
N HIS A 45 -5.99 -1.79 3.79
CA HIS A 45 -6.90 -2.66 3.04
C HIS A 45 -7.36 -2.06 1.73
N ASP A 46 -7.27 -0.75 1.57
CA ASP A 46 -7.64 -0.09 0.33
C ASP A 46 -6.50 -0.23 -0.69
N ILE A 47 -6.70 -1.06 -1.68
CA ILE A 47 -5.68 -1.37 -2.69
C ILE A 47 -5.33 -0.13 -3.52
N ASN A 48 -6.31 0.73 -3.80
CA ASN A 48 -6.06 1.94 -4.57
C ASN A 48 -5.17 2.92 -3.81
N LEU A 49 -5.36 3.05 -2.50
CA LEU A 49 -4.48 3.87 -1.67
C LEU A 49 -3.09 3.25 -1.58
N ALA A 50 -3.01 1.93 -1.45
CA ALA A 50 -1.72 1.24 -1.44
C ALA A 50 -0.97 1.50 -2.75
N ALA A 51 -1.66 1.43 -3.88
CA ALA A 51 -1.06 1.68 -5.19
C ALA A 51 -0.51 3.10 -5.29
N LYS A 52 -1.25 4.06 -4.76
CA LYS A 52 -0.90 5.48 -4.90
C LYS A 52 0.26 5.89 -3.99
N PHE A 53 0.32 5.38 -2.77
CA PHE A 53 1.25 5.89 -1.76
C PHE A 53 2.43 4.99 -1.45
N SER A 54 2.48 3.78 -2.00
CA SER A 54 3.54 2.82 -1.66
C SER A 54 4.63 2.74 -2.72
N ASN A 55 5.86 2.54 -2.27
CA ASN A 55 7.00 2.24 -3.16
C ASN A 55 7.09 0.74 -3.43
N LYS A 56 6.78 -0.06 -2.41
CA LYS A 56 6.75 -1.52 -2.50
C LYS A 56 5.49 -2.01 -1.83
N ILE A 57 4.94 -3.07 -2.36
CA ILE A 57 3.75 -3.71 -1.83
C ILE A 57 4.03 -5.17 -1.52
N ALA A 58 3.65 -5.59 -0.32
CA ALA A 58 3.63 -7.00 0.05
C ALA A 58 2.18 -7.44 0.12
N LEU A 59 1.83 -8.43 -0.68
CA LEU A 59 0.48 -8.95 -0.74
C LEU A 59 0.43 -10.30 -0.04
N PHE A 60 -0.39 -10.40 1.00
CA PHE A 60 -0.52 -11.62 1.79
C PHE A 60 -1.80 -12.35 1.46
N ASN A 61 -1.74 -13.66 1.48
CA ASN A 61 -2.89 -14.53 1.28
C ASN A 61 -2.80 -15.69 2.25
N GLU A 62 -3.83 -15.87 3.06
CA GLU A 62 -3.91 -16.94 4.05
C GLU A 62 -2.67 -17.01 4.97
N GLY A 63 -2.22 -15.83 5.41
CA GLY A 63 -1.09 -15.74 6.32
C GLY A 63 0.27 -15.87 5.69
N SER A 64 0.35 -16.07 4.38
CA SER A 64 1.61 -16.22 3.66
C SER A 64 1.81 -15.08 2.67
N LEU A 65 3.06 -14.75 2.42
CA LEU A 65 3.41 -13.76 1.40
C LEU A 65 3.14 -14.36 0.01
N PHE A 66 2.25 -13.73 -0.73
CA PHE A 66 1.87 -14.16 -2.06
C PHE A 66 2.69 -13.45 -3.14
N ALA A 67 2.91 -12.15 -2.98
CA ALA A 67 3.67 -11.36 -3.93
C ALA A 67 4.31 -10.17 -3.23
N PHE A 68 5.44 -9.72 -3.75
CA PHE A 68 6.15 -8.56 -3.23
C PHE A 68 6.86 -7.85 -4.37
N GLY A 69 6.80 -6.53 -4.39
CA GLY A 69 7.49 -5.74 -5.40
C GLY A 69 6.91 -4.35 -5.53
N ALA A 70 7.28 -3.66 -6.60
CA ALA A 70 6.70 -2.38 -6.93
C ALA A 70 5.21 -2.53 -7.22
N PRO A 71 4.41 -1.46 -7.02
CA PRO A 71 2.97 -1.55 -7.27
C PRO A 71 2.60 -2.13 -8.64
N GLU A 72 3.27 -1.70 -9.70
CA GLU A 72 2.98 -2.19 -11.05
C GLU A 72 3.35 -3.65 -11.27
N GLU A 73 4.19 -4.21 -10.41
CA GLU A 73 4.57 -5.63 -10.48
C GLU A 73 3.59 -6.52 -9.72
N VAL A 74 3.04 -6.00 -8.63
CA VAL A 74 2.19 -6.77 -7.72
C VAL A 74 0.71 -6.61 -8.04
N LEU A 75 0.30 -5.39 -8.40
CA LEU A 75 -1.11 -5.08 -8.63
C LEU A 75 -1.51 -5.39 -10.07
N LYS A 76 -1.51 -6.66 -10.38
CA LYS A 76 -1.95 -7.17 -11.68
C LYS A 76 -3.29 -7.86 -11.54
N SER A 77 -4.10 -7.77 -12.58
CA SER A 77 -5.44 -8.34 -12.57
C SER A 77 -5.43 -9.82 -12.20
N GLU A 78 -4.51 -10.59 -12.76
CA GLU A 78 -4.40 -12.02 -12.50
C GLU A 78 -4.06 -12.31 -11.04
N ILE A 79 -3.12 -11.57 -10.48
CA ILE A 79 -2.66 -11.76 -9.10
C ILE A 79 -3.77 -11.40 -8.13
N LEU A 80 -4.39 -10.24 -8.31
CA LEU A 80 -5.44 -9.75 -7.42
C LEU A 80 -6.69 -10.60 -7.50
N SER A 81 -7.07 -11.03 -8.70
CA SER A 81 -8.25 -11.89 -8.87
C SER A 81 -8.07 -13.22 -8.16
N GLU A 82 -6.85 -13.76 -8.17
CA GLU A 82 -6.56 -15.00 -7.48
C GLU A 82 -6.60 -14.83 -5.95
N VAL A 83 -5.97 -13.77 -5.45
CA VAL A 83 -5.90 -13.53 -4.00
C VAL A 83 -7.27 -13.23 -3.41
N TYR A 84 -8.04 -12.37 -4.05
CA TYR A 84 -9.33 -11.93 -3.52
C TYR A 84 -10.49 -12.82 -3.94
N GLN A 85 -10.27 -13.75 -4.88
CA GLN A 85 -11.29 -14.71 -5.33
C GLN A 85 -12.50 -14.03 -5.97
N ILE A 86 -12.28 -12.88 -6.60
CA ILE A 86 -13.29 -12.14 -7.37
C ILE A 86 -12.63 -11.59 -8.64
N PRO A 87 -13.41 -11.33 -9.70
CA PRO A 87 -12.84 -10.67 -10.87
C PRO A 87 -12.38 -9.26 -10.53
N ILE A 88 -11.12 -8.95 -10.84
CA ILE A 88 -10.54 -7.63 -10.59
C ILE A 88 -9.83 -7.19 -11.86
N ASP A 89 -10.10 -5.94 -12.26
CA ASP A 89 -9.42 -5.28 -13.37
C ASP A 89 -8.49 -4.19 -12.84
N VAL A 90 -7.29 -4.12 -13.39
CA VAL A 90 -6.33 -3.09 -13.07
C VAL A 90 -6.11 -2.23 -14.31
N ASP A 91 -6.31 -0.92 -14.16
CA ASP A 91 -5.96 0.03 -15.21
C ASP A 91 -4.47 0.35 -15.05
N ASN A 92 -3.65 -0.23 -15.91
CA ASN A 92 -2.20 -0.09 -15.82
C ASN A 92 -1.71 1.34 -16.04
N ASN A 93 -2.46 2.14 -16.78
CA ASN A 93 -2.07 3.52 -17.05
C ASN A 93 -2.31 4.42 -15.83
N LEU A 94 -3.43 4.22 -15.14
CA LEU A 94 -3.81 5.02 -13.97
C LEU A 94 -3.56 4.28 -12.67
N LEU A 95 -3.20 3.02 -12.76
CA LEU A 95 -3.05 2.11 -11.62
C LEU A 95 -4.31 2.13 -10.74
N THR A 96 -5.47 2.14 -11.39
CA THR A 96 -6.77 2.12 -10.74
C THR A 96 -7.31 0.70 -10.74
N ILE A 97 -7.89 0.29 -9.64
CA ILE A 97 -8.34 -1.08 -9.42
C ILE A 97 -9.87 -1.09 -9.33
N LYS A 98 -10.48 -1.94 -10.13
CA LYS A 98 -11.95 -2.09 -10.16
C LYS A 98 -12.32 -3.50 -9.74
N TYR A 99 -13.36 -3.56 -8.91
CA TYR A 99 -13.90 -4.83 -8.42
C TYR A 99 -15.18 -5.16 -9.17
N TYR A 100 -15.37 -6.42 -9.42
CA TYR A 100 -16.61 -6.90 -10.09
C TYR A 100 -17.31 -7.97 -9.30
#